data_55ebfd8db9a0690d84bbab2814ff0396
#
_entry.id   55ebfd8db9a0690d84bbab2814ff0396
#
_cell.length_a   1.000
_cell.length_b   1.000
_cell.length_c   1.000
_cell.angle_alpha   90.00
_cell.angle_beta   90.00
_cell.angle_gamma   90.00
#
_symmetry.space_group_name_H-M   'P 1'
#
loop_
_entity.id
_entity.type
_entity.pdbx_description
1 polymer ?
#
loop_
_entity_poly.entity_id
_entity_poly.type
_entity_poly.pdbx_seq_one_letter_code
_entity_poly.pdbx_strand_id
1 'polypeptide(L)'
;MNKLLTIALTLIFLTQTLSVASAQDDTPGDIVDEASATGSHDSLVAAINHVGLTDTLKGEGPFTVFAPTDQAFTDAGIDLNDYDTDEENETLRDILLYHVIIGAAVDSANVTDGMTAEAGNGDTLTFAVTEGTVTIGESTVTSADVGASNGIIHVVDK
;
A
#
# COMPACT_ATOMS: atom_id res chain seq x y z
N MET A 1 -19.02 -53.25 -6.42
CA MET A 1 -18.95 -52.79 -6.21
C MET A 1 -18.46 -51.91 -5.98
N ASN A 2 -18.17 -51.68 -5.89
CA ASN A 2 -17.66 -50.74 -5.52
C ASN A 2 -17.41 -49.82 -6.22
N LYS A 3 -17.60 -49.81 -6.76
CA LYS A 3 -17.45 -48.95 -7.31
C LYS A 3 -17.97 -48.04 -7.21
N LEU A 4 -18.48 -48.03 -6.76
CA LEU A 4 -18.87 -47.06 -6.57
C LEU A 4 -18.57 -46.24 -5.97
N LEU A 5 -18.11 -46.34 -5.46
CA LEU A 5 -17.65 -45.50 -4.89
C LEU A 5 -17.05 -44.65 -5.41
N THR A 6 -16.57 -44.76 -5.65
CA THR A 6 -15.80 -44.00 -6.13
C THR A 6 -16.23 -42.95 -6.68
N ILE A 7 -16.92 -42.95 -6.88
CA ILE A 7 -17.31 -41.93 -7.25
C ILE A 7 -17.51 -40.99 -6.63
N ALA A 8 -17.67 -41.22 -6.16
CA ALA A 8 -17.92 -40.27 -5.50
C ALA A 8 -16.95 -39.35 -5.31
N LEU A 9 -16.47 -39.66 -5.25
CA LEU A 9 -15.72 -38.81 -5.01
C LEU A 9 -15.45 -37.92 -5.82
N THR A 10 -15.59 -38.00 -6.28
CA THR A 10 -15.30 -37.15 -6.96
C THR A 10 -15.89 -36.03 -7.04
N LEU A 11 -16.49 -36.17 -6.73
CA LEU A 11 -16.78 -35.14 -6.69
C LEU A 11 -16.65 -34.31 -6.13
N ILE A 12 -16.50 -34.46 -5.63
CA ILE A 12 -16.21 -33.59 -4.99
C ILE A 12 -15.61 -32.73 -5.15
N PHE A 13 -15.47 -32.77 -5.21
CA PHE A 13 -14.86 -31.67 -5.08
C PHE A 13 -14.95 -30.95 -5.90
N LEU A 14 -15.34 -31.12 -6.24
CA LEU A 14 -15.32 -30.22 -6.68
C LEU A 14 -15.76 -29.44 -6.78
N THR A 15 -16.23 -29.51 -6.47
CA THR A 15 -16.52 -28.58 -6.29
C THR A 15 -16.39 -27.80 -5.96
N GLN A 16 -16.21 -27.92 -5.59
CA GLN A 16 -15.84 -26.94 -5.12
C GLN A 16 -15.51 -26.06 -5.59
N THR A 17 -15.69 -26.24 -5.89
CA THR A 17 -15.30 -25.27 -6.14
C THR A 17 -15.51 -24.40 -6.40
N LEU A 18 -15.87 -24.34 -6.39
CA LEU A 18 -15.87 -23.37 -6.36
C LEU A 18 -15.78 -22.49 -6.28
N SER A 19 -15.92 -22.62 -6.11
CA SER A 19 -15.66 -21.70 -5.80
C SER A 19 -15.41 -20.94 -5.79
N VAL A 20 -15.52 -21.04 -5.81
CA VAL A 20 -15.07 -20.26 -5.65
C VAL A 20 -14.75 -19.48 -5.64
N ALA A 21 -14.76 -19.59 -5.51
CA ALA A 21 -14.42 -18.84 -5.41
C ALA A 21 -14.08 -18.06 -5.64
N SER A 22 -14.28 -17.90 -5.86
CA SER A 22 -13.90 -17.15 -6.07
C SER A 22 -13.61 -16.44 -5.93
N ALA A 23 -14.06 -16.93 -6.26
CA ALA A 23 -13.82 -15.67 -6.38
C ALA A 23 -13.21 -14.86 -5.30
N GLN A 24 -13.21 -15.35 -4.25
CA GLN A 24 -12.39 -14.80 -3.21
C GLN A 24 -10.96 -15.15 -3.48
N ASP A 25 -10.33 -14.31 -4.22
CA ASP A 25 -8.91 -14.41 -4.37
C ASP A 25 -8.28 -13.94 -3.06
N ASP A 26 -7.71 -14.84 -2.30
CA ASP A 26 -6.99 -14.49 -1.07
C ASP A 26 -5.62 -13.88 -1.34
N THR A 27 -5.24 -13.75 -2.59
CA THR A 27 -4.03 -13.04 -2.97
C THR A 27 -4.25 -11.55 -2.70
N PRO A 28 -3.41 -10.92 -1.92
CA PRO A 28 -3.51 -9.47 -1.72
C PRO A 28 -3.47 -8.75 -3.06
N GLY A 29 -4.22 -7.71 -3.19
CA GLY A 29 -4.12 -6.81 -4.32
C GLY A 29 -2.78 -6.09 -4.33
N ASP A 30 -2.51 -5.33 -5.35
CA ASP A 30 -1.33 -4.48 -5.33
C ASP A 30 -1.52 -3.32 -4.33
N ILE A 31 -0.47 -2.52 -4.15
CA ILE A 31 -0.48 -1.42 -3.17
C ILE A 31 -1.66 -0.48 -3.38
N VAL A 32 -2.00 -0.19 -4.63
CA VAL A 32 -3.10 0.72 -4.95
C VAL A 32 -4.44 0.08 -4.61
N ASP A 33 -4.59 -1.21 -4.89
CA ASP A 33 -5.81 -1.95 -4.59
C ASP A 33 -6.02 -2.06 -3.08
N GLU A 34 -4.96 -2.37 -2.33
CA GLU A 34 -5.03 -2.46 -0.87
C GLU A 34 -5.34 -1.11 -0.22
N ALA A 35 -4.70 -0.03 -0.70
CA ALA A 35 -4.99 1.31 -0.22
C ALA A 35 -6.45 1.70 -0.47
N SER A 36 -6.99 1.34 -1.64
CA SER A 36 -8.41 1.59 -1.96
C SER A 36 -9.35 0.79 -1.06
N ALA A 37 -8.96 -0.44 -0.74
CA ALA A 37 -9.79 -1.34 0.06
C ALA A 37 -9.95 -0.86 1.51
N THR A 38 -9.01 -0.09 2.03
CA THR A 38 -9.10 0.42 3.41
C THR A 38 -10.20 1.47 3.59
N GLY A 39 -10.59 2.17 2.52
CA GLY A 39 -11.58 3.24 2.57
C GLY A 39 -11.16 4.47 3.36
N SER A 40 -9.89 4.59 3.70
CA SER A 40 -9.34 5.72 4.47
C SER A 40 -8.23 6.45 3.72
N HIS A 41 -7.98 6.05 2.48
CA HIS A 41 -6.90 6.56 1.65
C HIS A 41 -7.39 6.96 0.25
N ASP A 42 -8.65 7.36 0.15
CA ASP A 42 -9.23 7.75 -1.12
C ASP A 42 -8.49 8.94 -1.74
N SER A 43 -8.09 9.91 -0.90
CA SER A 43 -7.30 11.05 -1.34
C SER A 43 -5.93 10.64 -1.88
N LEU A 44 -5.27 9.69 -1.19
CA LEU A 44 -3.98 9.17 -1.65
C LEU A 44 -4.11 8.46 -3.00
N VAL A 45 -5.11 7.60 -3.15
CA VAL A 45 -5.36 6.87 -4.39
C VAL A 45 -5.70 7.84 -5.53
N ALA A 46 -6.52 8.84 -5.23
CA ALA A 46 -6.86 9.89 -6.20
C ALA A 46 -5.61 10.67 -6.62
N ALA A 47 -4.73 11.01 -5.67
CA ALA A 47 -3.49 11.71 -5.96
C ALA A 47 -2.55 10.87 -6.82
N ILE A 48 -2.40 9.59 -6.50
CA ILE A 48 -1.57 8.65 -7.27
C ILE A 48 -2.07 8.56 -8.73
N ASN A 49 -3.38 8.47 -8.91
CA ASN A 49 -3.99 8.44 -10.24
C ASN A 49 -3.82 9.76 -10.97
N HIS A 50 -3.95 10.86 -10.25
CA HIS A 50 -3.87 12.22 -10.81
C HIS A 50 -2.50 12.50 -11.42
N VAL A 51 -1.43 12.10 -10.74
CA VAL A 51 -0.06 12.32 -11.21
C VAL A 51 0.49 11.17 -12.05
N GLY A 52 -0.31 10.13 -12.30
CA GLY A 52 0.08 9.01 -13.16
C GLY A 52 1.08 8.05 -12.52
N LEU A 53 1.14 7.96 -11.20
CA LEU A 53 2.00 7.01 -10.51
C LEU A 53 1.39 5.62 -10.35
N THR A 54 0.15 5.43 -10.76
CA THR A 54 -0.57 4.16 -10.62
C THR A 54 0.20 3.01 -11.26
N ASP A 55 0.65 3.18 -12.49
CA ASP A 55 1.40 2.14 -13.20
C ASP A 55 2.74 1.83 -12.54
N THR A 56 3.38 2.84 -11.96
CA THR A 56 4.63 2.67 -11.22
C THR A 56 4.41 1.82 -9.98
N LEU A 57 3.36 2.12 -9.23
CA LEU A 57 3.05 1.41 -7.97
C LEU A 57 2.40 0.05 -8.19
N LYS A 58 1.88 -0.21 -9.38
CA LYS A 58 1.36 -1.53 -9.77
C LYS A 58 2.46 -2.43 -10.35
N GLY A 59 3.65 -1.90 -10.53
CA GLY A 59 4.79 -2.65 -11.05
C GLY A 59 5.30 -3.72 -10.08
N GLU A 60 6.35 -4.37 -10.52
CA GLU A 60 6.97 -5.44 -9.75
C GLU A 60 7.85 -4.84 -8.66
N GLY A 61 7.30 -4.63 -7.49
CA GLY A 61 8.03 -4.13 -6.33
C GLY A 61 9.36 -4.85 -6.08
N PRO A 62 9.83 -4.85 -4.86
CA PRO A 62 9.11 -4.45 -3.65
C PRO A 62 9.00 -2.96 -3.47
N PHE A 63 7.86 -2.54 -2.93
CA PHE A 63 7.63 -1.16 -2.56
C PHE A 63 7.24 -1.07 -1.08
N THR A 64 7.55 0.07 -0.45
CA THR A 64 6.98 0.42 0.84
C THR A 64 6.29 1.76 0.69
N VAL A 65 5.01 1.82 1.02
CA VAL A 65 4.22 3.05 0.91
C VAL A 65 3.79 3.50 2.30
N PHE A 66 4.10 4.73 2.62
CA PHE A 66 3.59 5.39 3.82
C PHE A 66 2.34 6.13 3.42
N ALA A 67 1.19 5.53 3.71
CA ALA A 67 -0.11 6.01 3.24
C ALA A 67 -0.70 6.98 4.25
N PRO A 68 -0.69 8.29 3.96
CA PRO A 68 -1.40 9.24 4.81
C PRO A 68 -2.91 9.05 4.66
N THR A 69 -3.63 9.21 5.77
CA THR A 69 -5.08 9.12 5.76
C THR A 69 -5.71 10.32 5.04
N ASP A 70 -6.99 10.22 4.69
CA ASP A 70 -7.72 11.35 4.12
C ASP A 70 -7.70 12.57 5.04
N GLN A 71 -7.73 12.33 6.35
CA GLN A 71 -7.60 13.39 7.34
C GLN A 71 -6.24 14.08 7.26
N ALA A 72 -5.17 13.31 7.02
CA ALA A 72 -3.83 13.87 6.86
C ALA A 72 -3.75 14.81 5.66
N PHE A 73 -4.37 14.48 4.55
CA PHE A 73 -4.47 15.36 3.38
C PHE A 73 -5.22 16.65 3.71
N THR A 74 -6.31 16.53 4.44
CA THR A 74 -7.11 17.70 4.87
C THR A 74 -6.30 18.59 5.82
N ASP A 75 -5.61 18.00 6.77
CA ASP A 75 -4.81 18.73 7.76
C ASP A 75 -3.61 19.42 7.10
N ALA A 76 -3.05 18.83 6.05
CA ALA A 76 -1.97 19.41 5.27
C ALA A 76 -2.47 20.49 4.31
N GLY A 77 -3.78 20.60 4.11
CA GLY A 77 -4.36 21.55 3.18
C GLY A 77 -4.15 21.18 1.72
N ILE A 78 -3.96 19.89 1.44
CA ILE A 78 -3.78 19.41 0.07
C ILE A 78 -5.14 19.13 -0.55
N ASP A 79 -5.50 19.91 -1.55
CA ASP A 79 -6.69 19.71 -2.36
C ASP A 79 -6.24 19.40 -3.80
N LEU A 80 -6.63 18.26 -4.31
CA LEU A 80 -6.23 17.84 -5.66
C LEU A 80 -6.72 18.78 -6.75
N ASN A 81 -7.73 19.57 -6.46
CA ASN A 81 -8.22 20.58 -7.41
C ASN A 81 -7.25 21.77 -7.57
N ASP A 82 -6.32 21.92 -6.65
CA ASP A 82 -5.30 22.96 -6.70
C ASP A 82 -4.09 22.54 -7.55
N TYR A 83 -4.04 21.30 -8.00
CA TYR A 83 -2.92 20.74 -8.76
C TYR A 83 -3.32 20.53 -10.23
N ASP A 84 -3.63 21.62 -10.91
CA ASP A 84 -4.10 21.61 -12.29
C ASP A 84 -3.01 21.83 -13.33
N THR A 85 -1.86 22.37 -12.91
CA THR A 85 -0.76 22.64 -13.83
C THR A 85 0.29 21.53 -13.79
N ASP A 86 1.10 21.46 -14.82
CA ASP A 86 2.18 20.46 -14.87
C ASP A 86 3.18 20.64 -13.72
N GLU A 87 3.46 21.89 -13.34
CA GLU A 87 4.37 22.20 -12.24
C GLU A 87 3.81 21.75 -10.88
N GLU A 88 2.53 21.96 -10.68
CA GLU A 88 1.84 21.54 -9.45
C GLU A 88 1.74 20.03 -9.38
N ASN A 89 1.48 19.38 -10.50
CA ASN A 89 1.47 17.93 -10.60
C ASN A 89 2.83 17.31 -10.29
N GLU A 90 3.91 17.95 -10.74
CA GLU A 90 5.26 17.50 -10.40
C GLU A 90 5.53 17.64 -8.91
N THR A 91 5.07 18.73 -8.30
CA THR A 91 5.21 18.95 -6.86
C THR A 91 4.45 17.87 -6.08
N LEU A 92 3.21 17.58 -6.47
CA LEU A 92 2.41 16.54 -5.84
C LEU A 92 3.07 15.16 -6.03
N ARG A 93 3.61 14.92 -7.21
CA ARG A 93 4.33 13.69 -7.51
C ARG A 93 5.55 13.50 -6.61
N ASP A 94 6.32 14.55 -6.39
CA ASP A 94 7.47 14.51 -5.50
C ASP A 94 7.05 14.21 -4.06
N ILE A 95 5.97 14.84 -3.61
CA ILE A 95 5.41 14.58 -2.28
C ILE A 95 5.00 13.11 -2.16
N LEU A 96 4.35 12.57 -3.16
CA LEU A 96 3.94 11.16 -3.15
C LEU A 96 5.13 10.22 -3.21
N LEU A 97 6.13 10.53 -4.02
CA LEU A 97 7.36 9.73 -4.11
C LEU A 97 8.16 9.78 -2.81
N TYR A 98 8.09 10.88 -2.07
CA TYR A 98 8.70 10.98 -0.75
C TYR A 98 8.09 9.97 0.24
N HIS A 99 6.84 9.59 0.03
CA HIS A 99 6.13 8.62 0.87
C HIS A 99 6.28 7.17 0.38
N VAL A 100 7.08 6.96 -0.66
CA VAL A 100 7.26 5.63 -1.26
C VAL A 100 8.74 5.25 -1.24
N ILE A 101 9.05 4.07 -0.74
CA ILE A 101 10.38 3.49 -0.87
C ILE A 101 10.31 2.50 -2.03
N ILE A 102 11.16 2.70 -3.02
CA ILE A 102 11.21 1.85 -4.21
C ILE A 102 12.38 0.88 -4.07
N GLY A 103 12.11 -0.38 -4.32
CA GLY A 103 13.13 -1.43 -4.31
C GLY A 103 13.35 -2.09 -2.96
N ALA A 104 12.55 -1.76 -1.96
CA ALA A 104 12.62 -2.39 -0.65
C ALA A 104 11.23 -2.47 0.00
N ALA A 105 10.93 -3.62 0.57
CA ALA A 105 9.78 -3.80 1.44
C ALA A 105 10.27 -3.72 2.89
N VAL A 106 9.93 -2.65 3.57
CA VAL A 106 10.36 -2.39 4.95
C VAL A 106 9.17 -2.64 5.86
N ASP A 107 9.18 -3.76 6.57
CA ASP A 107 8.15 -4.04 7.57
C ASP A 107 8.55 -3.47 8.94
N SER A 108 7.57 -3.31 9.82
CA SER A 108 7.80 -2.69 11.13
C SER A 108 8.77 -3.46 12.00
N ALA A 109 8.87 -4.77 11.79
CA ALA A 109 9.79 -5.63 12.54
C ALA A 109 11.25 -5.37 12.16
N ASN A 110 11.50 -4.88 10.96
CA ASN A 110 12.85 -4.56 10.47
C ASN A 110 13.23 -3.11 10.70
N VAL A 111 12.28 -2.25 11.05
CA VAL A 111 12.56 -0.85 11.34
C VAL A 111 13.24 -0.72 12.69
N THR A 112 14.37 -0.02 12.71
CA THR A 112 15.11 0.28 13.94
C THR A 112 15.23 1.80 14.10
N ASP A 113 15.39 2.23 15.35
CA ASP A 113 15.55 3.64 15.66
C ASP A 113 16.81 4.19 14.96
N GLY A 114 16.64 5.28 14.22
CA GLY A 114 17.71 5.87 13.44
C GLY A 114 17.98 5.22 12.09
N MET A 115 17.18 4.23 11.69
CA MET A 115 17.28 3.63 10.37
C MET A 115 16.94 4.66 9.30
N THR A 116 17.59 4.57 8.16
CA THR A 116 17.30 5.43 7.01
C THR A 116 16.98 4.60 5.77
N ALA A 117 16.14 5.14 4.90
CA ALA A 117 15.84 4.56 3.61
C ALA A 117 15.68 5.68 2.57
N GLU A 118 15.96 5.36 1.33
CA GLU A 118 15.83 6.31 0.23
C GLU A 118 14.41 6.27 -0.32
N ALA A 119 13.77 7.42 -0.37
CA ALA A 119 12.45 7.58 -0.95
C ALA A 119 12.52 7.59 -2.48
N GLY A 120 11.37 7.42 -3.12
CA GLY A 120 11.29 7.38 -4.58
C GLY A 120 11.70 8.66 -5.28
N ASN A 121 11.74 9.79 -4.59
CA ASN A 121 12.22 11.07 -5.12
C ASN A 121 13.71 11.29 -4.88
N GLY A 122 14.40 10.35 -4.21
CA GLY A 122 15.82 10.46 -3.90
C GLY A 122 16.14 11.05 -2.52
N ASP A 123 15.14 11.47 -1.78
CA ASP A 123 15.33 11.97 -0.43
C ASP A 123 15.51 10.83 0.57
N THR A 124 16.11 11.13 1.70
CA THR A 124 16.32 10.14 2.75
C THR A 124 15.25 10.27 3.82
N LEU A 125 14.55 9.16 4.06
CA LEU A 125 13.61 9.03 5.17
C LEU A 125 14.35 8.50 6.40
N THR A 126 14.12 9.12 7.54
CA THR A 126 14.70 8.67 8.81
C THR A 126 13.58 8.12 9.69
N PHE A 127 13.76 6.90 10.14
CA PHE A 127 12.83 6.23 11.03
C PHE A 127 13.23 6.44 12.46
N ALA A 128 12.27 6.64 13.32
CA ALA A 128 12.48 6.64 14.75
C ALA A 128 11.52 5.63 15.38
N VAL A 129 11.98 4.91 16.39
CA VAL A 129 11.16 3.96 17.12
C VAL A 129 11.18 4.34 18.59
N THR A 130 10.02 4.74 19.10
CA THR A 130 9.87 5.14 20.49
C THR A 130 8.74 4.34 21.11
N GLU A 131 9.06 3.58 22.13
CA GLU A 131 8.09 2.75 22.86
C GLU A 131 7.28 1.80 21.96
N GLY A 132 7.90 1.32 20.88
CA GLY A 132 7.25 0.43 19.93
C GLY A 132 6.45 1.15 18.84
N THR A 133 6.46 2.47 18.83
CA THR A 133 5.81 3.26 17.81
C THR A 133 6.83 3.72 16.78
N VAL A 134 6.55 3.46 15.52
CA VAL A 134 7.40 3.89 14.41
C VAL A 134 6.95 5.28 13.96
N THR A 135 7.90 6.17 13.81
CA THR A 135 7.67 7.49 13.23
C THR A 135 8.63 7.73 12.06
N ILE A 136 8.19 8.52 11.09
CA ILE A 136 8.99 8.92 9.96
C ILE A 136 8.90 10.43 9.87
N GLY A 137 9.99 11.10 10.23
CA GLY A 137 9.96 12.55 10.38
C GLY A 137 8.95 12.94 11.44
N GLU A 138 7.91 13.69 11.05
CA GLU A 138 6.84 14.11 11.95
C GLU A 138 5.59 13.22 11.86
N SER A 139 5.61 12.22 10.98
CA SER A 139 4.47 11.32 10.77
C SER A 139 4.57 10.11 11.68
N THR A 140 3.45 9.73 12.29
CA THR A 140 3.38 8.54 13.14
C THR A 140 2.69 7.42 12.38
N VAL A 141 3.29 6.23 12.40
CA VAL A 141 2.66 5.04 11.83
C VAL A 141 1.56 4.57 12.79
N THR A 142 0.33 4.62 12.32
CA THR A 142 -0.84 4.22 13.12
C THR A 142 -1.25 2.78 12.85
N SER A 143 -0.97 2.28 11.65
CA SER A 143 -1.18 0.88 11.31
C SER A 143 -0.03 0.45 10.40
N ALA A 144 0.67 -0.58 10.79
CA ALA A 144 1.84 -1.05 10.08
C ALA A 144 1.58 -2.40 9.42
N ASP A 145 2.45 -2.75 8.47
CA ASP A 145 2.52 -4.09 7.88
C ASP A 145 1.24 -4.53 7.16
N VAL A 146 0.56 -3.59 6.49
CA VAL A 146 -0.51 -3.95 5.58
C VAL A 146 0.12 -4.51 4.31
N GLY A 147 0.02 -5.82 4.14
CA GLY A 147 0.67 -6.51 3.03
C GLY A 147 -0.05 -6.30 1.71
N ALA A 148 0.69 -6.01 0.67
CA ALA A 148 0.23 -5.99 -0.71
C ALA A 148 1.05 -6.98 -1.52
N SER A 149 0.56 -7.37 -2.70
CA SER A 149 1.24 -8.37 -3.54
C SER A 149 2.62 -7.92 -4.00
N ASN A 150 2.83 -6.62 -4.12
CA ASN A 150 4.09 -6.03 -4.59
C ASN A 150 4.76 -5.13 -3.54
N GLY A 151 4.35 -5.17 -2.28
CA GLY A 151 4.97 -4.39 -1.24
C GLY A 151 4.22 -4.37 0.07
N ILE A 152 4.50 -3.35 0.87
CA ILE A 152 3.92 -3.16 2.20
C ILE A 152 3.42 -1.73 2.32
N ILE A 153 2.30 -1.57 3.00
CA ILE A 153 1.71 -0.26 3.29
C ILE A 153 1.77 -0.01 4.79
N HIS A 154 2.26 1.15 5.16
CA HIS A 154 2.17 1.66 6.54
C HIS A 154 1.27 2.88 6.55
N VAL A 155 0.25 2.86 7.37
CA VAL A 155 -0.67 4.00 7.50
C VAL A 155 -0.07 5.01 8.45
N VAL A 156 0.00 6.26 8.00
CA VAL A 156 0.53 7.37 8.81
C VAL A 156 -0.55 8.43 9.01
N ASP A 157 -0.37 9.21 10.07
CA ASP A 157 -1.35 10.22 10.48
C ASP A 157 -1.11 11.62 9.91
N LYS A 158 0.00 11.82 9.16
CA LYS A 158 0.35 13.10 8.53
C LYS A 158 1.06 12.88 7.22
#